data_9dc7c95d7deff5512fad88ec989a89bc
#
_entry.id   9dc7c95d7deff5512fad88ec989a89bc
#
_cell.length_a   1.000
_cell.length_b   1.000
_cell.length_c   1.000
_cell.angle_alpha   90.00
_cell.angle_beta   90.00
_cell.angle_gamma   90.00
#
_symmetry.space_group_name_H-M   'P 1'
#
loop_
_entity.id
_entity.type
_entity.pdbx_description
1 polymer ?
#
loop_
_entity_poly.entity_id
_entity_poly.type
_entity_poly.pdbx_seq_one_letter_code
_entity_poly.pdbx_strand_id
1 'polypeptide(L)'
;MGSVARVIVDVSLPHLDRLFDYSIPDAMSSQVVVGSRVRVRFSGRLVNAFVVDVTDTSEHRLQPIQRVTTDYAVLTPDVLELCRAVADRYAGSLSDVVRAAVPPRHARAETSVMASETEPVDLAGLAESSPLSTWSDYAGGESLLRRMADGERGLRTVL
;
A
#
# COMPACT_ATOMS: atom_id res chain seq x y z
N MET A 1 19.46 -7.63 -18.96
CA MET A 1 18.21 -6.95 -19.29
C MET A 1 17.80 -6.21 -18.03
N GLY A 2 17.56 -4.91 -18.12
CA GLY A 2 17.24 -4.13 -16.91
C GLY A 2 15.78 -4.32 -16.54
N SER A 3 15.52 -4.58 -15.26
CA SER A 3 14.13 -4.69 -14.74
C SER A 3 13.45 -3.32 -14.73
N VAL A 4 12.15 -3.32 -14.94
CA VAL A 4 11.29 -2.13 -15.03
C VAL A 4 10.29 -2.14 -13.89
N ALA A 5 10.21 -1.04 -13.15
CA ALA A 5 9.18 -0.84 -12.15
C ALA A 5 8.01 -0.04 -12.73
N ARG A 6 6.80 -0.55 -12.63
CA ARG A 6 5.56 0.20 -12.81
C ARG A 6 5.15 0.85 -11.51
N VAL A 7 4.93 2.14 -11.54
CA VAL A 7 4.68 2.90 -10.33
C VAL A 7 3.42 3.78 -10.42
N ILE A 8 2.78 3.97 -9.28
CA ILE A 8 1.84 5.07 -9.04
C ILE A 8 2.65 6.25 -8.55
N VAL A 9 2.61 7.37 -9.27
CA VAL A 9 3.30 8.60 -8.84
C VAL A 9 2.39 9.38 -7.90
N ASP A 10 2.95 9.81 -6.78
CA ASP A 10 2.23 10.58 -5.75
C ASP A 10 2.04 12.04 -6.17
N VAL A 11 1.14 12.25 -7.14
CA VAL A 11 0.74 13.58 -7.64
C VAL A 11 -0.79 13.65 -7.77
N SER A 12 -1.39 14.73 -7.25
CA SER A 12 -2.83 14.99 -7.32
C SER A 12 -3.23 15.62 -8.66
N LEU A 13 -3.09 14.89 -9.76
CA LEU A 13 -3.47 15.35 -11.08
C LEU A 13 -4.32 14.28 -11.77
N PRO A 14 -5.65 14.40 -11.82
CA PRO A 14 -6.53 13.34 -12.32
C PRO A 14 -6.21 12.86 -13.74
N HIS A 15 -5.73 13.76 -14.63
CA HIS A 15 -5.31 13.39 -15.98
C HIS A 15 -4.02 12.58 -16.04
N LEU A 16 -3.31 12.41 -14.92
CA LEU A 16 -2.10 11.59 -14.77
C LEU A 16 -2.36 10.34 -13.91
N ASP A 17 -3.62 9.98 -13.70
CA ASP A 17 -4.02 8.79 -12.95
C ASP A 17 -3.80 7.52 -13.79
N ARG A 18 -2.53 7.19 -13.99
CA ARG A 18 -2.05 6.01 -14.72
C ARG A 18 -0.74 5.53 -14.14
N LEU A 19 -0.34 4.33 -14.50
CA LEU A 19 0.96 3.78 -14.15
C LEU A 19 2.05 4.37 -15.06
N PHE A 20 3.24 4.54 -14.49
CA PHE A 20 4.44 4.99 -15.17
C PHE A 20 5.57 3.99 -15.01
N ASP A 21 6.32 3.78 -16.08
CA ASP A 21 7.45 2.85 -16.11
C ASP A 21 8.76 3.57 -15.83
N TYR A 22 9.58 2.97 -14.95
CA TYR A 22 10.93 3.44 -14.61
C TYR A 22 11.91 2.27 -14.64
N SER A 23 13.12 2.50 -15.11
CA SER A 23 14.17 1.47 -15.02
C SER A 23 14.65 1.33 -13.58
N ILE A 24 14.90 0.09 -13.17
CA ILE A 24 15.50 -0.23 -11.89
C ILE A 24 17.01 -0.30 -12.09
N PRO A 25 17.83 0.60 -11.48
CA PRO A 25 19.28 0.47 -11.51
C PRO A 25 19.73 -0.83 -10.83
N ASP A 26 20.76 -1.50 -11.37
CA ASP A 26 21.27 -2.78 -10.83
C ASP A 26 21.60 -2.69 -9.33
N ALA A 27 22.16 -1.56 -8.89
CA ALA A 27 22.47 -1.31 -7.48
C ALA A 27 21.23 -1.26 -6.55
N MET A 28 20.03 -1.13 -7.10
CA MET A 28 18.77 -1.06 -6.36
C MET A 28 17.87 -2.28 -6.58
N SER A 29 18.28 -3.23 -7.42
CA SER A 29 17.43 -4.36 -7.83
C SER A 29 16.93 -5.21 -6.68
N SER A 30 17.73 -5.41 -5.63
CA SER A 30 17.35 -6.16 -4.43
C SER A 30 16.46 -5.39 -3.46
N GLN A 31 16.36 -4.06 -3.60
CA GLN A 31 15.60 -3.19 -2.71
C GLN A 31 14.24 -2.79 -3.30
N VAL A 32 14.09 -2.87 -4.62
CA VAL A 32 12.84 -2.53 -5.30
C VAL A 32 11.93 -3.75 -5.30
N VAL A 33 10.95 -3.75 -4.42
CA VAL A 33 9.93 -4.79 -4.34
C VAL A 33 8.54 -4.20 -4.61
N VAL A 34 7.59 -5.04 -5.04
CA VAL A 34 6.19 -4.61 -5.21
C VAL A 34 5.66 -4.11 -3.87
N GLY A 35 5.04 -2.93 -3.87
CA GLY A 35 4.57 -2.24 -2.67
C GLY A 35 5.60 -1.32 -2.02
N SER A 36 6.87 -1.33 -2.44
CA SER A 36 7.89 -0.43 -1.90
C SER A 36 7.69 1.02 -2.31
N ARG A 37 8.19 1.94 -1.48
CA ARG A 37 8.16 3.38 -1.76
C ARG A 37 9.49 3.81 -2.37
N VAL A 38 9.41 4.47 -3.50
CA VAL A 38 10.57 4.97 -4.26
C VAL A 38 10.46 6.47 -4.54
N ARG A 39 11.55 7.08 -4.95
CA ARG A 39 11.55 8.44 -5.49
C ARG A 39 11.94 8.43 -6.95
N VAL A 40 11.16 9.13 -7.76
CA VAL A 40 11.34 9.21 -9.21
C VAL A 40 11.32 10.65 -9.69
N ARG A 41 11.94 10.93 -10.84
CA ARG A 41 11.78 12.22 -11.51
C ARG A 41 10.49 12.20 -12.34
N PHE A 42 9.61 13.14 -12.05
CA PHE A 42 8.36 13.33 -12.77
C PHE A 42 8.17 14.81 -13.09
N SER A 43 8.03 15.16 -14.36
CA SER A 43 7.92 16.55 -14.82
C SER A 43 9.00 17.47 -14.24
N GLY A 44 10.27 17.00 -14.21
CA GLY A 44 11.42 17.73 -13.69
C GLY A 44 11.56 17.77 -12.16
N ARG A 45 10.58 17.28 -11.41
CA ARG A 45 10.59 17.25 -9.94
C ARG A 45 10.86 15.85 -9.41
N LEU A 46 11.45 15.77 -8.23
CA LEU A 46 11.64 14.51 -7.52
C LEU A 46 10.43 14.28 -6.61
N VAL A 47 9.62 13.28 -6.92
CA VAL A 47 8.37 12.95 -6.25
C VAL A 47 8.40 11.53 -5.65
N ASN A 48 7.53 11.24 -4.72
CA ASN A 48 7.34 9.89 -4.21
C ASN A 48 6.53 9.08 -5.23
N ALA A 49 6.74 7.77 -5.21
CA ALA A 49 5.96 6.82 -5.97
C ALA A 49 5.91 5.47 -5.26
N PHE A 50 4.92 4.65 -5.60
CA PHE A 50 4.76 3.29 -5.09
C PHE A 50 4.91 2.30 -6.24
N VAL A 51 5.75 1.29 -6.04
CA VAL A 51 5.95 0.21 -7.01
C VAL A 51 4.74 -0.72 -6.94
N VAL A 52 4.06 -0.92 -8.06
CA VAL A 52 2.87 -1.80 -8.14
C VAL A 52 3.11 -3.05 -8.97
N ASP A 53 4.17 -3.05 -9.77
CA ASP A 53 4.57 -4.20 -10.58
C ASP A 53 6.05 -4.08 -10.96
N VAL A 54 6.69 -5.23 -11.22
CA VAL A 54 8.06 -5.31 -11.74
C VAL A 54 8.05 -6.22 -12.95
N THR A 55 8.54 -5.72 -14.08
CA THR A 55 8.56 -6.41 -15.37
C THR A 55 9.94 -6.28 -16.03
N ASP A 56 10.19 -7.03 -17.08
CA ASP A 56 11.47 -7.00 -17.80
C ASP A 56 11.43 -6.13 -19.06
N THR A 57 10.24 -5.62 -19.43
CA THR A 57 10.05 -4.88 -20.68
C THR A 57 9.22 -3.64 -20.50
N SER A 58 9.55 -2.60 -21.28
CA SER A 58 8.72 -1.40 -21.47
C SER A 58 8.87 -0.93 -22.92
N GLU A 59 7.81 -0.36 -23.47
CA GLU A 59 7.79 0.24 -24.82
C GLU A 59 8.34 1.67 -24.84
N HIS A 60 8.69 2.21 -23.67
CA HIS A 60 9.06 3.61 -23.51
C HIS A 60 10.54 3.77 -23.16
N ARG A 61 11.10 4.96 -23.49
CA ARG A 61 12.40 5.37 -22.98
C ARG A 61 12.28 5.65 -21.48
N LEU A 62 12.92 4.81 -20.66
CA LEU A 62 12.79 4.85 -19.21
C LEU A 62 13.76 5.85 -18.58
N GLN A 63 13.25 6.55 -17.56
CA GLN A 63 14.10 7.23 -16.58
C GLN A 63 14.37 6.28 -15.41
N PRO A 64 15.53 6.36 -14.74
CA PRO A 64 15.83 5.49 -13.63
C PRO A 64 15.11 5.95 -12.35
N ILE A 65 14.78 4.98 -11.49
CA ILE A 65 14.46 5.24 -10.09
C ILE A 65 15.64 5.97 -9.46
N GLN A 66 15.37 7.05 -8.74
CA GLN A 66 16.42 7.88 -8.13
C GLN A 66 16.83 7.37 -6.76
N ARG A 67 15.89 6.81 -6.01
CA ARG A 67 16.12 6.32 -4.66
C ARG A 67 15.02 5.36 -4.23
N VAL A 68 15.40 4.30 -3.52
CA VAL A 68 14.46 3.50 -2.73
C VAL A 68 14.31 4.15 -1.37
N THR A 69 13.07 4.36 -0.94
CA THR A 69 12.74 4.98 0.34
C THR A 69 12.40 3.94 1.39
N THR A 70 11.71 2.87 0.99
CA THR A 70 11.47 1.67 1.78
C THR A 70 11.74 0.46 0.89
N ASP A 71 12.43 -0.55 1.41
CA ASP A 71 12.77 -1.81 0.73
C ASP A 71 11.81 -2.96 1.11
N TYR A 72 10.68 -2.62 1.66
CA TYR A 72 9.56 -3.52 2.00
C TYR A 72 8.23 -2.95 1.49
N ALA A 73 7.22 -3.80 1.39
CA ALA A 73 5.89 -3.43 0.92
C ALA A 73 5.15 -2.59 1.97
N VAL A 74 4.96 -1.30 1.70
CA VAL A 74 4.07 -0.41 2.46
C VAL A 74 2.67 -0.32 1.82
N LEU A 75 2.57 -0.66 0.54
CA LEU A 75 1.33 -0.78 -0.22
C LEU A 75 1.19 -2.25 -0.66
N THR A 76 0.53 -3.05 0.17
CA THR A 76 0.31 -4.47 -0.15
C THR A 76 -0.67 -4.62 -1.33
N PRO A 77 -0.65 -5.74 -2.06
CA PRO A 77 -1.58 -6.00 -3.16
C PRO A 77 -3.05 -5.87 -2.76
N ASP A 78 -3.42 -6.37 -1.58
CA ASP A 78 -4.79 -6.30 -1.05
C ASP A 78 -5.23 -4.84 -0.81
N VAL A 79 -4.33 -4.01 -0.25
CA VAL A 79 -4.59 -2.58 -0.02
C VAL A 79 -4.67 -1.83 -1.36
N LEU A 80 -3.82 -2.18 -2.34
CA LEU A 80 -3.89 -1.59 -3.68
C LEU A 80 -5.20 -1.93 -4.39
N GLU A 81 -5.67 -3.18 -4.28
CA GLU A 81 -6.97 -3.59 -4.84
C GLU A 81 -8.12 -2.81 -4.20
N LEU A 82 -8.09 -2.67 -2.86
CA LEU A 82 -9.07 -1.85 -2.15
C LEU A 82 -9.03 -0.39 -2.62
N CYS A 83 -7.84 0.20 -2.77
CA CYS A 83 -7.68 1.57 -3.26
C CYS A 83 -8.27 1.75 -4.66
N ARG A 84 -8.09 0.78 -5.57
CA ARG A 84 -8.71 0.78 -6.90
C ARG A 84 -10.23 0.74 -6.81
N ALA A 85 -10.78 -0.17 -6.02
CA ALA A 85 -12.22 -0.28 -5.85
C ALA A 85 -12.84 1.00 -5.28
N VAL A 86 -12.16 1.67 -4.35
CA VAL A 86 -12.59 2.96 -3.80
C VAL A 86 -12.50 4.07 -4.84
N ALA A 87 -11.39 4.17 -5.59
CA ALA A 87 -11.25 5.17 -6.65
C ALA A 87 -12.34 5.02 -7.71
N ASP A 88 -12.61 3.81 -8.18
CA ASP A 88 -13.65 3.51 -9.18
C ASP A 88 -15.05 3.84 -8.64
N ARG A 89 -15.32 3.51 -7.36
CA ARG A 89 -16.65 3.74 -6.76
C ARG A 89 -16.98 5.20 -6.55
N TYR A 90 -15.98 6.04 -6.26
CA TYR A 90 -16.17 7.45 -5.91
C TYR A 90 -15.63 8.40 -6.97
N ALA A 91 -15.29 7.91 -8.17
CA ALA A 91 -14.72 8.68 -9.28
C ALA A 91 -13.49 9.52 -8.85
N GLY A 92 -12.69 8.96 -7.93
CA GLY A 92 -11.44 9.57 -7.45
C GLY A 92 -10.23 9.11 -8.26
N SER A 93 -9.08 9.77 -8.06
CA SER A 93 -7.83 9.26 -8.59
C SER A 93 -7.24 8.19 -7.69
N LEU A 94 -6.63 7.15 -8.27
CA LEU A 94 -5.96 6.09 -7.51
C LEU A 94 -4.85 6.66 -6.63
N SER A 95 -4.10 7.65 -7.14
CA SER A 95 -3.01 8.29 -6.39
C SER A 95 -3.49 9.01 -5.12
N ASP A 96 -4.67 9.64 -5.14
CA ASP A 96 -5.23 10.30 -3.96
C ASP A 96 -5.73 9.28 -2.92
N VAL A 97 -6.35 8.19 -3.37
CA VAL A 97 -6.79 7.10 -2.48
C VAL A 97 -5.59 6.40 -1.84
N VAL A 98 -4.54 6.10 -2.61
CA VAL A 98 -3.30 5.51 -2.08
C VAL A 98 -2.65 6.45 -1.06
N ARG A 99 -2.64 7.76 -1.30
CA ARG A 99 -2.12 8.75 -0.33
C ARG A 99 -2.91 8.76 0.97
N ALA A 100 -4.22 8.56 0.92
CA ALA A 100 -5.06 8.46 2.11
C ALA A 100 -4.84 7.13 2.85
N ALA A 101 -4.62 6.02 2.12
CA ALA A 101 -4.44 4.69 2.69
C ALA A 101 -3.05 4.46 3.28
N VAL A 102 -2.00 5.05 2.68
CA VAL A 102 -0.61 4.86 3.10
C VAL A 102 -0.07 6.15 3.70
N PRO A 103 0.12 6.23 5.03
CA PRO A 103 0.53 7.44 5.70
C PRO A 103 1.92 7.90 5.25
N PRO A 104 2.25 9.19 5.44
CA PRO A 104 3.61 9.70 5.23
C PRO A 104 4.65 8.93 6.03
N ARG A 105 5.84 8.79 5.45
CA ARG A 105 6.93 8.07 6.10
C ARG A 105 7.41 8.77 7.37
N HIS A 106 7.48 8.02 8.46
CA HIS A 106 8.12 8.43 9.71
C HIS A 106 9.31 7.51 10.02
N ALA A 107 10.48 7.84 9.49
CA ALA A 107 11.68 7.01 9.56
C ALA A 107 12.05 6.52 10.99
N ARG A 108 11.87 7.37 12.01
CA ARG A 108 12.15 6.99 13.40
C ARG A 108 11.16 5.94 13.92
N ALA A 109 9.87 6.10 13.60
CA ALA A 109 8.84 5.14 14.01
C ALA A 109 9.05 3.79 13.29
N GLU A 110 9.34 3.81 11.98
CA GLU A 110 9.62 2.61 11.19
C GLU A 110 10.82 1.83 11.79
N THR A 111 11.92 2.52 12.10
CA THR A 111 13.10 1.89 12.72
C THR A 111 12.77 1.31 14.09
N SER A 112 11.98 2.00 14.90
CA SER A 112 11.58 1.54 16.24
C SER A 112 10.69 0.29 16.16
N VAL A 113 9.72 0.26 15.24
CA VAL A 113 8.82 -0.89 15.06
C VAL A 113 9.57 -2.10 14.50
N MET A 114 10.47 -1.91 13.54
CA MET A 114 11.28 -3.02 12.98
C MET A 114 12.31 -3.58 13.97
N ALA A 115 12.77 -2.77 14.92
CA ALA A 115 13.66 -3.22 15.99
C ALA A 115 12.92 -3.87 17.18
N SER A 116 11.60 -3.70 17.25
CA SER A 116 10.75 -4.30 18.25
C SER A 116 10.26 -5.67 17.74
N GLU A 117 10.65 -6.74 18.42
CA GLU A 117 9.95 -8.01 18.28
C GLU A 117 8.52 -7.79 18.77
N THR A 118 7.59 -7.62 17.86
CA THR A 118 6.18 -7.50 18.22
C THR A 118 5.73 -8.88 18.66
N GLU A 119 5.57 -9.08 19.96
CA GLU A 119 4.87 -10.25 20.48
C GLU A 119 3.53 -10.37 19.74
N PRO A 120 3.15 -11.58 19.30
CA PRO A 120 1.84 -11.78 18.69
C PRO A 120 0.77 -11.27 19.65
N VAL A 121 -0.04 -10.33 19.18
CA VAL A 121 -1.17 -9.85 20.00
C VAL A 121 -2.12 -11.02 20.19
N ASP A 122 -2.36 -11.40 21.44
CA ASP A 122 -3.38 -12.39 21.78
C ASP A 122 -4.78 -11.81 21.47
N LEU A 123 -5.22 -12.07 20.24
CA LEU A 123 -6.54 -11.63 19.77
C LEU A 123 -7.68 -12.35 20.53
N ALA A 124 -7.43 -13.55 21.09
CA ALA A 124 -8.42 -14.26 21.89
C ALA A 124 -8.70 -13.53 23.20
N GLY A 125 -7.65 -13.04 23.90
CA GLY A 125 -7.81 -12.22 25.09
C GLY A 125 -8.52 -10.88 24.82
N LEU A 126 -8.30 -10.28 23.63
CA LEU A 126 -9.04 -9.07 23.23
C LEU A 126 -10.52 -9.34 22.95
N ALA A 127 -10.86 -10.52 22.42
CA ALA A 127 -12.26 -10.91 22.19
C ALA A 127 -13.05 -11.06 23.50
N GLU A 128 -12.40 -11.54 24.58
CA GLU A 128 -13.02 -11.63 25.90
C GLU A 128 -13.20 -10.28 26.59
N SER A 129 -12.29 -9.34 26.34
CA SER A 129 -12.29 -8.00 26.95
C SER A 129 -13.05 -6.94 26.12
N SER A 130 -13.34 -7.21 24.88
CA SER A 130 -14.04 -6.27 23.99
C SER A 130 -15.53 -6.30 24.24
N PRO A 131 -16.19 -5.13 24.34
CA PRO A 131 -17.65 -5.08 24.42
C PRO A 131 -18.25 -5.43 23.05
N LEU A 132 -18.26 -6.73 22.72
CA LEU A 132 -18.98 -7.26 21.54
C LEU A 132 -20.44 -6.77 21.54
N SER A 133 -20.98 -6.50 22.74
CA SER A 133 -22.29 -5.93 22.93
C SER A 133 -22.51 -4.57 22.24
N THR A 134 -21.47 -3.76 22.08
CA THR A 134 -21.58 -2.47 21.38
C THR A 134 -21.86 -2.64 19.89
N TRP A 135 -21.49 -3.79 19.31
CA TRP A 135 -21.71 -4.10 17.90
C TRP A 135 -22.98 -4.93 17.65
N SER A 136 -23.66 -5.37 18.71
CA SER A 136 -24.91 -6.14 18.61
C SER A 136 -26.07 -5.31 18.02
N ASP A 137 -25.98 -3.97 18.10
CA ASP A 137 -26.96 -3.05 17.52
C ASP A 137 -26.89 -2.98 15.99
N TYR A 138 -25.77 -3.46 15.41
CA TYR A 138 -25.60 -3.54 13.96
C TYR A 138 -25.90 -4.94 13.45
N ALA A 139 -26.69 -5.03 12.38
CA ALA A 139 -27.01 -6.32 11.76
C ALA A 139 -25.72 -7.04 11.33
N GLY A 140 -25.41 -8.16 11.96
CA GLY A 140 -24.19 -8.93 11.69
C GLY A 140 -22.91 -8.41 12.33
N GLY A 141 -22.95 -7.35 13.14
CA GLY A 141 -21.75 -6.75 13.77
C GLY A 141 -20.98 -7.73 14.65
N GLU A 142 -21.68 -8.46 15.51
CA GLU A 142 -21.06 -9.48 16.36
C GLU A 142 -20.44 -10.63 15.54
N SER A 143 -21.11 -11.07 14.49
CA SER A 143 -20.59 -12.09 13.57
C SER A 143 -19.35 -11.61 12.83
N LEU A 144 -19.31 -10.36 12.41
CA LEU A 144 -18.15 -9.75 11.78
C LEU A 144 -16.93 -9.78 12.71
N LEU A 145 -17.10 -9.35 13.96
CA LEU A 145 -16.00 -9.32 14.93
C LEU A 145 -15.46 -10.71 15.25
N ARG A 146 -16.33 -11.72 15.38
CA ARG A 146 -15.88 -13.11 15.57
C ARG A 146 -15.04 -13.59 14.38
N ARG A 147 -15.52 -13.39 13.15
CA ARG A 147 -14.82 -13.79 11.93
C ARG A 147 -13.49 -13.04 11.76
N MET A 148 -13.41 -11.78 12.18
CA MET A 148 -12.15 -11.05 12.24
C MET A 148 -11.18 -11.65 13.25
N ALA A 149 -11.66 -12.02 14.45
CA ALA A 149 -10.85 -12.69 15.47
C ALA A 149 -10.35 -14.07 15.00
N ASP A 150 -11.17 -14.79 14.22
CA ASP A 150 -10.82 -16.07 13.60
C ASP A 150 -9.85 -15.92 12.40
N GLY A 151 -9.46 -14.70 12.06
CA GLY A 151 -8.53 -14.41 10.94
C GLY A 151 -9.12 -14.64 9.55
N GLU A 152 -10.44 -14.66 9.42
CA GLU A 152 -11.09 -14.79 8.10
C GLU A 152 -10.77 -13.58 7.21
N ARG A 153 -10.41 -13.86 5.96
CA ARG A 153 -10.13 -12.84 4.94
C ARG A 153 -11.36 -12.58 4.06
N GLY A 154 -11.39 -11.40 3.45
CA GLY A 154 -12.44 -11.05 2.50
C GLY A 154 -13.80 -10.76 3.14
N LEU A 155 -13.81 -10.34 4.40
CA LEU A 155 -15.03 -9.98 5.11
C LEU A 155 -15.69 -8.76 4.48
N ARG A 156 -16.99 -8.87 4.22
CA ARG A 156 -17.84 -7.75 3.79
C ARG A 156 -18.95 -7.54 4.80
N THR A 157 -19.11 -6.31 5.24
CA THR A 157 -20.29 -5.88 5.97
C THR A 157 -21.06 -4.86 5.14
N VAL A 158 -22.36 -4.99 5.11
CA VAL A 158 -23.27 -4.00 4.54
C VAL A 158 -23.96 -3.33 5.73
N LEU A 159 -23.69 -2.06 5.90
CA LEU A 159 -24.34 -1.21 6.89
C LEU A 159 -25.65 -0.66 6.30
#